data_a9f9381df69c9a807a05dfb964480a52
#
_entry.id   a9f9381df69c9a807a05dfb964480a52
#
_cell.length_a   1.000
_cell.length_b   1.000
_cell.length_c   1.000
_cell.angle_alpha   90.00
_cell.angle_beta   90.00
_cell.angle_gamma   90.00
#
_symmetry.space_group_name_H-M   'P 1'
#
loop_
_entity.id
_entity.type
_entity.pdbx_description
1 polymer ?
#
loop_
_entity_poly.entity_id
_entity_poly.type
_entity_poly.pdbx_seq_one_letter_code
_entity_poly.pdbx_strand_id
1 'polypeptide(L)'
;TVNICISDEPLGDASAVALYFLSKEAAGHVKVVLSGEGADELFGGYNIYREPEALKKVAWIPFVLRRTVRKLAAKLPDVKGRDFLIRAGMKVEERFIGNAYIYCEKEKEQILKNKVTGPSTQEYLRPFFEELESENRGLLQDMEKMQSVDLNYWLPGDILQKADKMSMAHSLEVRVPFLDKEVFDFAAKLPKEAKIAAGTTKYIFRKAVSEFLPQERQLFGIPGGFM
;
A
#
# COMPACT_ATOMS: atom_id res chain seq x y z
N THR A 1 3.34 -23.97 9.65
CA THR A 1 2.45 -24.32 10.79
C THR A 1 2.68 -23.37 11.96
N VAL A 2 3.93 -22.97 12.25
CA VAL A 2 4.28 -22.11 13.41
C VAL A 2 3.63 -20.72 13.28
N ASN A 3 3.63 -20.10 12.10
CA ASN A 3 3.09 -18.75 11.90
C ASN A 3 1.58 -18.65 12.17
N ILE A 4 0.82 -19.72 11.89
CA ILE A 4 -0.64 -19.74 12.13
C ILE A 4 -0.97 -19.76 13.62
N CYS A 5 -0.11 -20.34 14.44
CA CYS A 5 -0.31 -20.43 15.89
C CYS A 5 0.09 -19.13 16.64
N ILE A 6 0.86 -18.26 16.00
CA ILE A 6 1.36 -17.02 16.60
C ILE A 6 0.43 -15.85 16.25
N SER A 7 -0.23 -15.90 15.08
CA SER A 7 -1.15 -14.87 14.62
C SER A 7 -2.56 -15.16 15.12
N ASP A 8 -3.24 -14.15 15.68
CA ASP A 8 -4.64 -14.26 16.12
C ASP A 8 -5.57 -14.47 14.92
N GLU A 9 -5.17 -14.00 13.75
CA GLU A 9 -5.87 -14.12 12.47
C GLU A 9 -4.96 -14.73 11.40
N PRO A 10 -5.52 -15.41 10.39
CA PRO A 10 -4.74 -15.90 9.27
C PRO A 10 -4.09 -14.75 8.50
N LEU A 11 -2.77 -14.74 8.47
CA LEU A 11 -1.99 -13.75 7.74
C LEU A 11 -1.67 -14.26 6.32
N GLY A 12 -2.10 -13.52 5.29
CA GLY A 12 -1.89 -13.90 3.89
C GLY A 12 -0.52 -13.50 3.34
N ASP A 13 0.28 -12.73 4.08
CA ASP A 13 1.58 -12.25 3.64
C ASP A 13 2.69 -13.26 3.92
N ALA A 14 3.26 -13.82 2.85
CA ALA A 14 4.36 -14.78 2.93
C ALA A 14 5.63 -14.19 3.57
N SER A 15 5.80 -12.87 3.57
CA SER A 15 6.96 -12.20 4.20
C SER A 15 7.02 -12.39 5.72
N ALA A 16 5.89 -12.73 6.36
CA ALA A 16 5.83 -13.08 7.78
C ALA A 16 6.78 -14.22 8.14
N VAL A 17 6.95 -15.20 7.24
CA VAL A 17 7.85 -16.33 7.47
C VAL A 17 9.31 -15.86 7.57
N ALA A 18 9.72 -15.01 6.62
CA ALA A 18 11.07 -14.45 6.64
C ALA A 18 11.31 -13.57 7.87
N LEU A 19 10.32 -12.75 8.21
CA LEU A 19 10.39 -11.86 9.38
C LEU A 19 10.47 -12.64 10.70
N TYR A 20 9.77 -13.78 10.81
CA TYR A 20 9.86 -14.66 11.96
C TYR A 20 11.30 -15.16 12.20
N PHE A 21 11.97 -15.67 11.16
CA PHE A 21 13.33 -16.15 11.27
C PHE A 21 14.34 -15.02 11.49
N LEU A 22 14.15 -13.88 10.86
CA LEU A 22 14.97 -12.69 11.09
C LEU A 22 14.87 -12.21 12.54
N SER A 23 13.65 -12.16 13.07
CA SER A 23 13.40 -11.77 14.46
C SER A 23 14.02 -12.76 15.45
N LYS A 24 13.96 -14.06 15.14
CA LYS A 24 14.60 -15.11 15.95
C LYS A 24 16.11 -14.90 16.03
N GLU A 25 16.75 -14.63 14.92
CA GLU A 25 18.20 -14.40 14.86
C GLU A 25 18.57 -13.10 15.60
N ALA A 26 17.87 -12.00 15.32
CA ALA A 26 18.12 -10.71 15.96
C ALA A 26 17.95 -10.75 17.48
N ALA A 27 16.97 -11.50 17.99
CA ALA A 27 16.70 -11.64 19.42
C ALA A 27 17.87 -12.30 20.21
N GLY A 28 18.71 -13.08 19.51
CA GLY A 28 19.94 -13.62 20.07
C GLY A 28 21.04 -12.57 20.34
N HIS A 29 20.92 -11.40 19.71
CA HIS A 29 21.96 -10.34 19.75
C HIS A 29 21.49 -9.08 20.45
N VAL A 30 20.22 -8.70 20.27
CA VAL A 30 19.65 -7.44 20.79
C VAL A 30 18.24 -7.65 21.34
N LYS A 31 17.76 -6.69 22.13
CA LYS A 31 16.41 -6.70 22.68
C LYS A 31 15.45 -5.76 21.94
N VAL A 32 16.00 -4.78 21.25
CA VAL A 32 15.25 -3.74 20.52
C VAL A 32 15.87 -3.57 19.15
N VAL A 33 15.03 -3.44 18.12
CA VAL A 33 15.43 -3.11 16.75
C VAL A 33 14.60 -1.96 16.22
N LEU A 34 15.14 -1.24 15.24
CA LEU A 34 14.42 -0.23 14.48
C LEU A 34 14.00 -0.83 13.14
N SER A 35 12.77 -0.56 12.73
CA SER A 35 12.22 -0.98 11.45
C SER A 35 11.77 0.19 10.59
N GLY A 36 11.68 -0.06 9.28
CA GLY A 36 11.34 0.93 8.28
C GLY A 36 9.85 1.02 7.93
N GLU A 37 8.97 0.31 8.65
CA GLU A 37 7.52 0.30 8.41
C GLU A 37 6.94 1.71 8.50
N GLY A 38 5.95 1.98 7.66
CA GLY A 38 5.30 3.29 7.54
C GLY A 38 5.99 4.23 6.54
N ALA A 39 7.24 3.97 6.17
CA ALA A 39 7.97 4.84 5.24
C ALA A 39 7.36 4.82 3.81
N ASP A 40 6.80 3.71 3.37
CA ASP A 40 6.16 3.59 2.05
C ASP A 40 4.84 4.34 2.00
N GLU A 41 4.04 4.20 3.04
CA GLU A 41 2.75 4.86 3.17
C GLU A 41 2.92 6.39 3.29
N LEU A 42 3.86 6.84 4.08
CA LEU A 42 4.05 8.28 4.33
C LEU A 42 4.73 9.01 3.18
N PHE A 43 5.77 8.42 2.60
CA PHE A 43 6.59 9.05 1.57
C PHE A 43 6.30 8.58 0.15
N GLY A 44 5.21 7.81 -0.05
CA GLY A 44 4.78 7.38 -1.37
C GLY A 44 5.70 6.33 -2.00
N GLY A 45 6.05 5.28 -1.26
CA GLY A 45 7.02 4.27 -1.69
C GLY A 45 6.45 3.25 -2.66
N TYR A 46 5.18 2.94 -2.61
CA TYR A 46 4.57 1.93 -3.47
C TYR A 46 4.41 2.40 -4.91
N ASN A 47 4.73 1.55 -5.86
CA ASN A 47 4.61 1.86 -7.29
C ASN A 47 3.18 2.20 -7.71
N ILE A 48 2.17 1.65 -7.03
CA ILE A 48 0.76 1.92 -7.31
C ILE A 48 0.41 3.39 -7.12
N TYR A 49 1.08 4.12 -6.24
CA TYR A 49 0.88 5.54 -6.02
C TYR A 49 1.27 6.42 -7.23
N ARG A 50 1.95 5.86 -8.23
CA ARG A 50 2.26 6.51 -9.51
C ARG A 50 1.11 6.39 -10.51
N GLU A 51 0.13 5.54 -10.25
CA GLU A 51 -0.99 5.30 -11.15
C GLU A 51 -1.79 6.57 -11.47
N PRO A 52 -2.16 7.43 -10.49
CA PRO A 52 -2.89 8.65 -10.80
C PRO A 52 -2.18 9.53 -11.84
N GLU A 53 -0.85 9.60 -11.80
CA GLU A 53 -0.07 10.34 -12.77
C GLU A 53 -0.09 9.70 -14.16
N ALA A 54 -0.03 8.37 -14.23
CA ALA A 54 -0.16 7.65 -15.49
C ALA A 54 -1.55 7.84 -16.12
N LEU A 55 -2.61 7.87 -15.30
CA LEU A 55 -4.00 8.07 -15.75
C LEU A 55 -4.28 9.50 -16.21
N LYS A 56 -3.49 10.50 -15.81
CA LYS A 56 -3.60 11.87 -16.32
C LYS A 56 -3.42 11.95 -17.84
N LYS A 57 -2.65 11.04 -18.44
CA LYS A 57 -2.45 10.97 -19.89
C LYS A 57 -3.75 10.85 -20.69
N VAL A 58 -4.79 10.31 -20.07
CA VAL A 58 -6.13 10.14 -20.68
C VAL A 58 -7.20 10.99 -19.98
N ALA A 59 -6.82 11.88 -19.05
CA ALA A 59 -7.75 12.69 -18.29
C ALA A 59 -8.49 13.74 -19.16
N TRP A 60 -7.93 14.11 -20.33
CA TRP A 60 -8.56 14.96 -21.31
C TRP A 60 -9.81 14.33 -21.95
N ILE A 61 -9.96 13.00 -21.87
CA ILE A 61 -11.15 12.27 -22.33
C ILE A 61 -12.23 12.41 -21.25
N PRO A 62 -13.46 12.84 -21.61
CA PRO A 62 -14.56 12.92 -20.65
C PRO A 62 -14.78 11.62 -19.89
N PHE A 63 -15.03 11.71 -18.59
CA PHE A 63 -15.14 10.52 -17.72
C PHE A 63 -16.23 9.53 -18.19
N VAL A 64 -17.36 10.04 -18.71
CA VAL A 64 -18.44 9.21 -19.25
C VAL A 64 -17.95 8.34 -20.40
N LEU A 65 -17.12 8.90 -21.28
CA LEU A 65 -16.55 8.16 -22.40
C LEU A 65 -15.53 7.11 -21.91
N ARG A 66 -14.67 7.49 -20.98
CA ARG A 66 -13.74 6.53 -20.35
C ARG A 66 -14.50 5.37 -19.68
N ARG A 67 -15.63 5.64 -19.03
CA ARG A 67 -16.49 4.63 -18.42
C ARG A 67 -17.11 3.67 -19.45
N THR A 68 -17.44 4.17 -20.63
CA THR A 68 -17.90 3.34 -21.76
C THR A 68 -16.78 2.46 -22.30
N VAL A 69 -15.59 3.03 -22.49
CA VAL A 69 -14.38 2.28 -22.91
C VAL A 69 -14.04 1.19 -21.89
N ARG A 70 -14.14 1.46 -20.59
CA ARG A 70 -13.99 0.45 -19.52
C ARG A 70 -14.89 -0.77 -19.75
N LYS A 71 -16.18 -0.55 -20.04
CA LYS A 71 -17.14 -1.66 -20.27
C LYS A 71 -16.76 -2.51 -21.48
N LEU A 72 -16.21 -1.90 -22.52
CA LEU A 72 -15.71 -2.61 -23.70
C LEU A 72 -14.40 -3.33 -23.40
N ALA A 73 -13.46 -2.67 -22.75
CA ALA A 73 -12.17 -3.25 -22.36
C ALA A 73 -12.34 -4.47 -21.42
N ALA A 74 -13.33 -4.45 -20.54
CA ALA A 74 -13.61 -5.57 -19.64
C ALA A 74 -14.03 -6.87 -20.37
N LYS A 75 -14.49 -6.77 -21.62
CA LYS A 75 -14.86 -7.93 -22.46
C LYS A 75 -13.69 -8.48 -23.26
N LEU A 76 -12.58 -7.76 -23.34
CA LEU A 76 -11.39 -8.19 -24.06
C LEU A 76 -10.66 -9.28 -23.27
N PRO A 77 -9.95 -10.19 -23.96
CA PRO A 77 -9.01 -11.10 -23.31
C PRO A 77 -7.90 -10.29 -22.59
N ASP A 78 -7.07 -10.98 -21.81
CA ASP A 78 -5.95 -10.36 -21.12
C ASP A 78 -4.86 -9.93 -22.13
N VAL A 79 -4.95 -8.68 -22.56
CA VAL A 79 -4.00 -8.06 -23.50
C VAL A 79 -3.37 -6.83 -22.87
N LYS A 80 -2.15 -6.53 -23.27
CA LYS A 80 -1.40 -5.36 -22.77
C LYS A 80 -2.20 -4.07 -22.93
N GLY A 81 -2.37 -3.33 -21.83
CA GLY A 81 -3.10 -2.07 -21.79
C GLY A 81 -4.59 -2.19 -21.44
N ARG A 82 -5.17 -3.40 -21.41
CA ARG A 82 -6.56 -3.63 -21.00
C ARG A 82 -6.84 -3.07 -19.61
N ASP A 83 -6.01 -3.42 -18.64
CA ASP A 83 -6.19 -2.99 -17.25
C ASP A 83 -6.03 -1.48 -17.09
N PHE A 84 -5.13 -0.85 -17.86
CA PHE A 84 -5.04 0.61 -17.91
C PHE A 84 -6.34 1.25 -18.35
N LEU A 85 -6.99 0.73 -19.40
CA LEU A 85 -8.28 1.25 -19.90
C LEU A 85 -9.40 1.01 -18.88
N ILE A 86 -9.40 -0.13 -18.22
CA ILE A 86 -10.37 -0.44 -17.17
C ILE A 86 -10.21 0.57 -16.01
N ARG A 87 -9.00 0.74 -15.51
CA ARG A 87 -8.71 1.62 -14.38
C ARG A 87 -8.92 3.09 -14.71
N ALA A 88 -8.65 3.51 -15.96
CA ALA A 88 -8.91 4.87 -16.44
C ALA A 88 -10.40 5.27 -16.42
N GLY A 89 -11.31 4.31 -16.53
CA GLY A 89 -12.76 4.51 -16.44
C GLY A 89 -13.32 4.32 -15.03
N MET A 90 -12.48 4.31 -13.99
CA MET A 90 -12.86 4.15 -12.58
C MET A 90 -12.38 5.33 -11.76
N LYS A 91 -13.17 5.71 -10.75
CA LYS A 91 -12.68 6.60 -9.68
C LYS A 91 -11.71 5.86 -8.77
N VAL A 92 -10.93 6.59 -7.96
CA VAL A 92 -9.97 5.96 -7.03
C VAL A 92 -10.69 5.05 -6.02
N GLU A 93 -11.85 5.45 -5.55
CA GLU A 93 -12.69 4.70 -4.61
C GLU A 93 -13.22 3.38 -5.21
N GLU A 94 -13.29 3.29 -6.54
CA GLU A 94 -13.71 2.06 -7.25
C GLU A 94 -12.55 1.13 -7.58
N ARG A 95 -11.31 1.68 -7.74
CA ARG A 95 -10.16 0.92 -8.25
C ARG A 95 -9.07 0.63 -7.24
N PHE A 96 -9.09 1.28 -6.07
CA PHE A 96 -8.09 1.10 -5.04
C PHE A 96 -8.76 0.72 -3.71
N ILE A 97 -8.37 -0.43 -3.18
CA ILE A 97 -8.87 -0.99 -1.92
C ILE A 97 -7.73 -1.28 -0.94
N GLY A 98 -6.56 -0.68 -1.17
CA GLY A 98 -5.33 -0.93 -0.42
C GLY A 98 -4.36 -1.85 -1.16
N ASN A 99 -3.14 -1.93 -0.65
CA ASN A 99 -2.10 -2.81 -1.20
C ASN A 99 -2.36 -4.30 -0.92
N ALA A 100 -3.30 -4.63 -0.04
CA ALA A 100 -3.72 -5.99 0.30
C ALA A 100 -4.57 -6.68 -0.78
N TYR A 101 -4.71 -6.13 -1.98
CA TYR A 101 -5.54 -6.71 -3.03
C TYR A 101 -4.92 -7.99 -3.59
N ILE A 102 -5.38 -9.15 -3.09
CA ILE A 102 -4.92 -10.47 -3.53
C ILE A 102 -5.94 -11.10 -4.48
N TYR A 103 -7.23 -11.06 -4.12
CA TYR A 103 -8.30 -11.68 -4.89
C TYR A 103 -9.40 -10.67 -5.23
N CYS A 104 -9.84 -10.65 -6.48
CA CYS A 104 -11.07 -9.94 -6.85
C CYS A 104 -12.32 -10.70 -6.37
N GLU A 105 -13.46 -10.03 -6.30
CA GLU A 105 -14.72 -10.66 -5.81
C GLU A 105 -15.07 -11.94 -6.60
N LYS A 106 -14.86 -11.93 -7.93
CA LYS A 106 -15.11 -13.10 -8.78
C LYS A 106 -14.19 -14.29 -8.47
N GLU A 107 -12.93 -14.02 -8.13
CA GLU A 107 -11.97 -15.05 -7.73
C GLU A 107 -12.30 -15.61 -6.35
N LYS A 108 -12.74 -14.76 -5.42
CA LYS A 108 -13.24 -15.20 -4.10
C LYS A 108 -14.41 -16.17 -4.25
N GLU A 109 -15.37 -15.89 -5.14
CA GLU A 109 -16.50 -16.78 -5.41
C GLU A 109 -16.09 -18.16 -5.94
N GLN A 110 -14.96 -18.24 -6.65
CA GLN A 110 -14.44 -19.50 -7.18
C GLN A 110 -13.66 -20.32 -6.15
N ILE A 111 -13.00 -19.65 -5.21
CA ILE A 111 -12.13 -20.29 -4.20
C ILE A 111 -12.94 -20.70 -2.97
N LEU A 112 -13.92 -19.90 -2.59
CA LEU A 112 -14.68 -20.13 -1.37
C LEU A 112 -15.77 -21.18 -1.57
N LYS A 113 -15.78 -22.18 -0.70
CA LYS A 113 -16.74 -23.29 -0.71
C LYS A 113 -18.19 -22.82 -0.50
N ASN A 114 -18.38 -21.77 0.30
CA ASN A 114 -19.66 -21.15 0.56
C ASN A 114 -19.66 -19.71 0.04
N LYS A 115 -20.81 -19.25 -0.46
CA LYS A 115 -20.95 -17.85 -0.83
C LYS A 115 -20.73 -16.96 0.38
N VAL A 116 -19.86 -15.99 0.26
CA VAL A 116 -19.70 -14.95 1.27
C VAL A 116 -20.93 -14.06 1.25
N THR A 117 -21.63 -14.01 2.38
CA THR A 117 -22.74 -13.10 2.59
C THR A 117 -22.20 -11.89 3.33
N GLY A 118 -22.03 -10.77 2.64
CA GLY A 118 -21.51 -9.54 3.25
C GLY A 118 -21.23 -8.49 2.18
N PRO A 119 -20.90 -7.27 2.59
CA PRO A 119 -20.53 -6.22 1.66
C PRO A 119 -19.23 -6.59 0.91
N SER A 120 -19.14 -6.17 -0.33
CA SER A 120 -17.88 -6.19 -1.09
C SER A 120 -16.84 -5.29 -0.40
N THR A 121 -15.56 -5.48 -0.72
CA THR A 121 -14.49 -4.64 -0.16
C THR A 121 -14.71 -3.16 -0.49
N GLN A 122 -15.23 -2.84 -1.69
CA GLN A 122 -15.57 -1.47 -2.06
C GLN A 122 -16.74 -0.90 -1.23
N GLU A 123 -17.75 -1.72 -0.94
CA GLU A 123 -18.86 -1.30 -0.07
C GLU A 123 -18.41 -1.10 1.37
N TYR A 124 -17.46 -1.91 1.85
CA TYR A 124 -16.86 -1.77 3.18
C TYR A 124 -16.06 -0.47 3.30
N LEU A 125 -15.30 -0.08 2.27
CA LEU A 125 -14.49 1.13 2.28
C LEU A 125 -15.28 2.41 1.94
N ARG A 126 -16.50 2.29 1.41
CA ARG A 126 -17.30 3.46 1.01
C ARG A 126 -17.49 4.49 2.12
N PRO A 127 -17.91 4.11 3.36
CA PRO A 127 -18.07 5.09 4.45
C PRO A 127 -16.76 5.84 4.75
N PHE A 128 -15.63 5.15 4.73
CA PHE A 128 -14.33 5.78 4.92
C PHE A 128 -14.01 6.84 3.86
N PHE A 129 -14.27 6.55 2.58
CA PHE A 129 -14.07 7.53 1.52
C PHE A 129 -15.04 8.70 1.62
N GLU A 130 -16.28 8.48 2.02
CA GLU A 130 -17.28 9.54 2.23
C GLU A 130 -16.86 10.46 3.37
N GLU A 131 -16.38 9.93 4.48
CA GLU A 131 -15.84 10.69 5.61
C GLU A 131 -14.61 11.50 5.18
N LEU A 132 -13.65 10.86 4.53
CA LEU A 132 -12.43 11.48 4.03
C LEU A 132 -12.72 12.66 3.07
N GLU A 133 -13.67 12.51 2.17
CA GLU A 133 -14.13 13.56 1.26
C GLU A 133 -14.78 14.72 2.02
N SER A 134 -15.62 14.41 3.01
CA SER A 134 -16.34 15.40 3.83
C SER A 134 -15.35 16.24 4.64
N GLU A 135 -14.42 15.60 5.35
CA GLU A 135 -13.43 16.28 6.18
C GLU A 135 -12.49 17.18 5.39
N ASN A 136 -12.09 16.72 4.21
CA ASN A 136 -11.15 17.44 3.34
C ASN A 136 -11.84 18.28 2.26
N ARG A 137 -13.18 18.43 2.30
CA ARG A 137 -13.96 19.21 1.34
C ARG A 137 -13.70 18.84 -0.13
N GLY A 138 -13.40 17.58 -0.39
CA GLY A 138 -13.09 17.09 -1.73
C GLY A 138 -11.76 17.59 -2.32
N LEU A 139 -10.85 18.10 -1.52
CA LEU A 139 -9.58 18.67 -1.98
C LEU A 139 -8.46 17.64 -2.15
N LEU A 140 -8.63 16.43 -1.59
CA LEU A 140 -7.62 15.38 -1.69
C LEU A 140 -7.48 14.86 -3.12
N GLN A 141 -6.23 14.70 -3.53
CA GLN A 141 -5.89 14.05 -4.79
C GLN A 141 -5.95 12.52 -4.63
N ASP A 142 -6.05 11.80 -5.76
CA ASP A 142 -6.15 10.33 -5.77
C ASP A 142 -5.04 9.65 -4.98
N MET A 143 -3.79 10.14 -5.06
CA MET A 143 -2.66 9.57 -4.32
C MET A 143 -2.85 9.72 -2.80
N GLU A 144 -3.33 10.87 -2.34
CA GLU A 144 -3.57 11.12 -0.90
C GLU A 144 -4.68 10.22 -0.37
N LYS A 145 -5.73 10.00 -1.15
CA LYS A 145 -6.78 9.02 -0.82
C LYS A 145 -6.24 7.60 -0.72
N MET A 146 -5.36 7.20 -1.66
CA MET A 146 -4.71 5.90 -1.64
C MET A 146 -3.83 5.73 -0.39
N GLN A 147 -3.01 6.74 -0.06
CA GLN A 147 -2.20 6.74 1.16
C GLN A 147 -3.08 6.64 2.42
N SER A 148 -4.22 7.36 2.46
CA SER A 148 -5.15 7.31 3.58
C SER A 148 -5.75 5.91 3.78
N VAL A 149 -6.09 5.20 2.70
CA VAL A 149 -6.55 3.81 2.80
C VAL A 149 -5.45 2.91 3.35
N ASP A 150 -4.23 3.03 2.84
CA ASP A 150 -3.12 2.19 3.31
C ASP A 150 -2.75 2.48 4.77
N LEU A 151 -2.74 3.74 5.18
CA LEU A 151 -2.47 4.13 6.57
C LEU A 151 -3.52 3.63 7.57
N ASN A 152 -4.79 3.52 7.16
CA ASN A 152 -5.87 3.13 8.06
C ASN A 152 -6.20 1.62 8.02
N TYR A 153 -5.85 0.92 6.95
CA TYR A 153 -6.22 -0.50 6.78
C TYR A 153 -5.02 -1.41 6.55
N TRP A 154 -4.19 -1.11 5.53
CA TRP A 154 -3.06 -1.95 5.17
C TRP A 154 -1.95 -1.93 6.22
N LEU A 155 -1.54 -0.75 6.64
CA LEU A 155 -0.46 -0.59 7.61
C LEU A 155 -0.80 -1.24 8.96
N PRO A 156 -1.93 -0.93 9.63
CA PRO A 156 -2.25 -1.57 10.91
C PRO A 156 -2.67 -3.03 10.78
N GLY A 157 -3.44 -3.37 9.73
CA GLY A 157 -4.05 -4.70 9.59
C GLY A 157 -3.11 -5.79 9.06
N ASP A 158 -2.03 -5.42 8.37
CA ASP A 158 -1.06 -6.38 7.87
C ASP A 158 0.36 -6.06 8.34
N ILE A 159 0.90 -4.89 7.97
CA ILE A 159 2.32 -4.57 8.16
C ILE A 159 2.72 -4.55 9.64
N LEU A 160 2.01 -3.78 10.46
CA LEU A 160 2.34 -3.64 11.89
C LEU A 160 1.94 -4.89 12.67
N GLN A 161 0.81 -5.51 12.34
CA GLN A 161 0.39 -6.76 12.97
C GLN A 161 1.42 -7.87 12.72
N LYS A 162 1.88 -8.02 11.49
CA LYS A 162 2.93 -8.96 11.11
C LYS A 162 4.23 -8.67 11.87
N ALA A 163 4.69 -7.41 11.85
CA ALA A 163 5.92 -7.00 12.52
C ALA A 163 5.87 -7.32 14.02
N ASP A 164 4.78 -6.97 14.69
CA ASP A 164 4.57 -7.21 16.12
C ASP A 164 4.54 -8.71 16.43
N LYS A 165 3.66 -9.47 15.77
CA LYS A 165 3.48 -10.90 16.06
C LYS A 165 4.75 -11.71 15.81
N MET A 166 5.47 -11.45 14.70
CA MET A 166 6.67 -12.21 14.37
C MET A 166 7.85 -11.87 15.28
N SER A 167 7.99 -10.62 15.69
CA SER A 167 9.07 -10.19 16.60
C SER A 167 8.78 -10.58 18.05
N MET A 168 7.55 -10.38 18.51
CA MET A 168 7.14 -10.72 19.88
C MET A 168 7.16 -12.22 20.15
N ALA A 169 7.03 -13.07 19.13
CA ALA A 169 7.27 -14.51 19.24
C ALA A 169 8.67 -14.86 19.75
N HIS A 170 9.61 -13.93 19.66
CA HIS A 170 10.99 -14.07 20.12
C HIS A 170 11.37 -13.04 21.20
N SER A 171 10.38 -12.35 21.77
CA SER A 171 10.61 -11.28 22.77
C SER A 171 11.54 -10.18 22.27
N LEU A 172 11.45 -9.85 20.98
CA LEU A 172 12.18 -8.79 20.33
C LEU A 172 11.24 -7.56 20.15
N GLU A 173 11.62 -6.43 20.74
CA GLU A 173 10.86 -5.19 20.56
C GLU A 173 11.22 -4.52 19.24
N VAL A 174 10.23 -4.28 18.39
CA VAL A 174 10.39 -3.53 17.14
C VAL A 174 9.83 -2.12 17.31
N ARG A 175 10.65 -1.12 17.03
CA ARG A 175 10.24 0.29 17.00
C ARG A 175 10.20 0.79 15.58
N VAL A 176 9.20 1.61 15.26
CA VAL A 176 8.87 2.11 13.93
C VAL A 176 8.99 3.64 13.88
N PRO A 177 10.19 4.21 13.81
CA PRO A 177 10.42 5.65 13.93
C PRO A 177 9.74 6.50 12.85
N PHE A 178 9.39 5.92 11.69
CA PHE A 178 8.62 6.64 10.66
C PHE A 178 7.19 6.94 11.09
N LEU A 179 6.63 6.20 12.03
CA LEU A 179 5.29 6.42 12.57
C LEU A 179 5.28 7.33 13.80
N ASP A 180 6.43 7.92 14.15
CA ASP A 180 6.46 8.99 15.11
C ASP A 180 5.58 10.16 14.67
N LYS A 181 4.88 10.78 15.62
CA LYS A 181 3.91 11.84 15.34
C LYS A 181 4.53 13.02 14.57
N GLU A 182 5.75 13.42 14.91
CA GLU A 182 6.42 14.56 14.25
C GLU A 182 6.77 14.20 12.80
N VAL A 183 7.22 12.97 12.54
CA VAL A 183 7.51 12.47 11.19
C VAL A 183 6.22 12.38 10.38
N PHE A 184 5.15 11.89 10.98
CA PHE A 184 3.83 11.81 10.35
C PHE A 184 3.33 13.21 9.95
N ASP A 185 3.31 14.15 10.91
CA ASP A 185 2.84 15.53 10.69
C ASP A 185 3.68 16.26 9.62
N PHE A 186 4.96 15.96 9.53
CA PHE A 186 5.82 16.46 8.46
C PHE A 186 5.47 15.83 7.11
N ALA A 187 5.40 14.50 7.04
CA ALA A 187 5.13 13.78 5.81
C ALA A 187 3.74 14.08 5.22
N ALA A 188 2.73 14.31 6.09
CA ALA A 188 1.38 14.70 5.68
C ALA A 188 1.34 16.06 4.97
N LYS A 189 2.26 16.97 5.29
CA LYS A 189 2.36 18.30 4.66
C LYS A 189 3.14 18.30 3.34
N LEU A 190 3.83 17.23 3.03
CA LEU A 190 4.62 17.14 1.79
C LEU A 190 3.71 17.04 0.57
N PRO A 191 3.92 17.90 -0.44
CA PRO A 191 3.21 17.75 -1.71
C PRO A 191 3.62 16.45 -2.41
N LYS A 192 2.75 15.95 -3.26
CA LYS A 192 3.00 14.67 -3.98
C LYS A 192 4.28 14.70 -4.80
N GLU A 193 4.66 15.85 -5.35
CA GLU A 193 5.88 16.05 -6.14
C GLU A 193 7.16 15.86 -5.32
N ALA A 194 7.07 16.07 -4.00
CA ALA A 194 8.15 15.73 -3.08
C ALA A 194 8.21 14.23 -2.77
N LYS A 195 7.07 13.56 -2.80
CA LYS A 195 6.97 12.11 -2.54
C LYS A 195 7.32 11.28 -3.78
N ILE A 196 6.82 11.69 -4.96
CA ILE A 196 7.06 11.00 -6.23
C ILE A 196 7.49 12.02 -7.28
N ALA A 197 8.73 11.94 -7.71
CA ALA A 197 9.29 12.80 -8.75
C ALA A 197 10.31 12.05 -9.62
N ALA A 198 10.54 12.54 -10.83
CA ALA A 198 11.52 11.99 -11.77
C ALA A 198 11.43 10.47 -11.98
N GLY A 199 10.21 9.91 -11.91
CA GLY A 199 10.00 8.47 -12.02
C GLY A 199 10.43 7.66 -10.79
N THR A 200 10.75 8.32 -9.66
CA THR A 200 11.24 7.70 -8.42
C THR A 200 10.22 7.89 -7.30
N THR A 201 9.99 6.84 -6.55
CA THR A 201 9.19 6.83 -5.31
C THR A 201 10.05 7.25 -4.12
N LYS A 202 9.43 7.71 -3.02
CA LYS A 202 10.13 8.26 -1.83
C LYS A 202 11.18 9.34 -2.21
N TYR A 203 10.88 10.17 -3.19
CA TYR A 203 11.87 11.04 -3.83
C TYR A 203 12.64 11.92 -2.83
N ILE A 204 11.93 12.72 -2.03
CA ILE A 204 12.57 13.61 -1.05
C ILE A 204 13.33 12.82 0.04
N PHE A 205 12.75 11.70 0.48
CA PHE A 205 13.40 10.84 1.46
C PHE A 205 14.71 10.27 0.92
N ARG A 206 14.70 9.71 -0.31
CA ARG A 206 15.92 9.21 -0.96
C ARG A 206 16.96 10.31 -1.14
N LYS A 207 16.53 11.51 -1.53
CA LYS A 207 17.40 12.67 -1.68
C LYS A 207 18.06 13.06 -0.35
N ALA A 208 17.30 13.16 0.74
CA ALA A 208 17.82 13.46 2.06
C ALA A 208 18.82 12.40 2.54
N VAL A 209 18.47 11.12 2.40
CA VAL A 209 19.32 10.01 2.85
C VAL A 209 20.60 9.90 2.01
N SER A 210 20.57 10.34 0.74
CA SER A 210 21.75 10.31 -0.13
C SER A 210 22.92 11.16 0.35
N GLU A 211 22.66 12.13 1.24
CA GLU A 211 23.72 12.95 1.84
C GLU A 211 24.46 12.21 2.96
N PHE A 212 23.87 11.16 3.52
CA PHE A 212 24.43 10.41 4.66
C PHE A 212 24.89 8.99 4.29
N LEU A 213 24.34 8.41 3.21
CA LEU A 213 24.69 7.05 2.80
C LEU A 213 25.82 7.05 1.78
N PRO A 214 26.78 6.09 1.85
CA PRO A 214 27.77 5.87 0.81
C PRO A 214 27.14 5.65 -0.57
N GLN A 215 27.76 6.19 -1.63
CA GLN A 215 27.24 6.11 -3.00
C GLN A 215 26.96 4.67 -3.46
N GLU A 216 27.77 3.71 -3.04
CA GLU A 216 27.59 2.28 -3.33
C GLU A 216 26.27 1.73 -2.81
N ARG A 217 25.78 2.23 -1.66
CA ARG A 217 24.50 1.85 -1.10
C ARG A 217 23.31 2.62 -1.69
N GLN A 218 23.55 3.76 -2.32
CA GLN A 218 22.52 4.51 -3.06
C GLN A 218 22.11 3.79 -4.35
N LEU A 219 23.06 3.07 -4.98
CA LEU A 219 22.82 2.23 -6.17
C LEU A 219 21.98 0.99 -5.86
N PHE A 220 22.01 0.49 -4.63
CA PHE A 220 21.06 -0.50 -4.12
C PHE A 220 19.75 0.17 -3.67
N GLY A 221 19.29 1.17 -4.41
CA GLY A 221 17.90 1.52 -4.42
C GLY A 221 17.15 0.28 -4.84
N ILE A 222 16.71 -0.51 -3.85
CA ILE A 222 15.97 -1.74 -4.02
C ILE A 222 14.77 -1.39 -4.91
N PRO A 223 14.77 -1.80 -6.19
CA PRO A 223 13.58 -1.67 -6.99
C PRO A 223 12.62 -2.74 -6.50
N GLY A 224 11.58 -2.32 -5.87
CA GLY A 224 10.59 -3.21 -5.31
C GLY A 224 10.96 -3.62 -3.89
N GLY A 225 10.12 -3.23 -2.96
CA GLY A 225 10.12 -3.84 -1.64
C GLY A 225 10.13 -5.37 -1.79
N PHE A 226 10.62 -6.03 -0.79
CA PHE A 226 10.35 -7.46 -0.65
C PHE A 226 8.86 -7.67 -0.95
N MET A 227 8.60 -8.39 -2.05
CA MET A 227 7.28 -8.93 -2.31
C MET A 227 6.91 -9.92 -1.25
#